data_d09ec703f0e6948d6269a33f4ab489bf
#
_entry.id   d09ec703f0e6948d6269a33f4ab489bf
#
_cell.length_a   1.000
_cell.length_b   1.000
_cell.length_c   1.000
_cell.angle_alpha   90.00
_cell.angle_beta   90.00
_cell.angle_gamma   90.00
#
_symmetry.space_group_name_H-M   'P 1'
#
loop_
_entity.id
_entity.type
_entity.pdbx_description
1 polymer ?
#
loop_
_entity_poly.entity_id
_entity_poly.type
_entity_poly.pdbx_seq_one_letter_code
_entity_poly.pdbx_strand_id
1 'polypeptide(L)'
;MISTVAKGVRRLRHILGIDRAIGFTVMARTWSILSGACTILLIAHFLTSAEQGYYYTFASLVSLQILFELGFSYVILQLAAHESARLKIDSCGKIHGDEEAHSRLASIIQKSVLWYSVAAIVMAAVLIGVGFHFFAGHQQSASPVAWKLPWTCAVIAAIFTFQMDPVFSFLEGCGFVPQVARLRLAQMVTGTSLAWIALTQHHGLFAPAAMIAGQAFAGLCFLVSKRHLLLPLLRRKTGKYVVSWRDEIWPFQWRIAVSCSCTYLIFPLFSPVIFAYRGAVAAGRMGMSLNIANALLAVASAWINTKASPFGNMIARRDYKALDSVFFRALVQSGALLITGEMIVLGAVYFVKRYVPHLAARMLPIDLFALLMLTVFLSHIAASEAAYLRAHKQEPFLFLATAVGILMGASTMINGKLWGAAGALIGYFAIGGVVYLAGGTYIFVRLRRLWHGNSEDTPAAMQELI
;
A
#
# COMPACT_ATOMS: atom_id res chain seq x y z
N MET A 1 -7.57 -39.73 7.27
CA MET A 1 -6.62 -38.88 6.53
C MET A 1 -6.84 -37.39 6.82
N ILE A 2 -8.04 -36.83 6.76
CA ILE A 2 -8.31 -35.40 7.05
C ILE A 2 -7.97 -34.99 8.49
N SER A 3 -8.24 -35.84 9.50
CA SER A 3 -7.94 -35.56 10.91
C SER A 3 -6.44 -35.55 11.24
N THR A 4 -5.65 -36.35 10.54
CA THR A 4 -4.18 -36.45 10.72
C THR A 4 -3.47 -35.24 10.11
N VAL A 5 -3.93 -34.76 8.96
CA VAL A 5 -3.45 -33.51 8.32
C VAL A 5 -3.77 -32.30 9.19
N ALA A 6 -5.00 -32.25 9.76
CA ALA A 6 -5.41 -31.17 10.66
C ALA A 6 -4.58 -31.13 11.96
N LYS A 7 -4.20 -32.30 12.53
CA LYS A 7 -3.31 -32.39 13.70
C LYS A 7 -1.88 -31.98 13.35
N GLY A 8 -1.35 -32.37 12.19
CA GLY A 8 -0.05 -31.94 11.69
C GLY A 8 0.05 -30.42 11.51
N VAL A 9 -0.96 -29.83 10.88
CA VAL A 9 -1.07 -28.37 10.69
C VAL A 9 -1.18 -27.61 12.03
N ARG A 10 -1.91 -28.15 13.02
CA ARG A 10 -1.96 -27.54 14.38
C ARG A 10 -0.62 -27.61 15.09
N ARG A 11 0.11 -28.71 14.94
CA ARG A 11 1.44 -28.89 15.56
C ARG A 11 2.49 -27.98 14.91
N LEU A 12 2.47 -27.87 13.58
CA LEU A 12 3.30 -26.91 12.83
C LEU A 12 3.01 -25.45 13.23
N ARG A 13 1.72 -25.10 13.38
CA ARG A 13 1.29 -23.79 13.87
C ARG A 13 1.87 -23.45 15.24
N HIS A 14 1.86 -24.41 16.16
CA HIS A 14 2.39 -24.22 17.52
C HIS A 14 3.90 -24.08 17.55
N ILE A 15 4.61 -24.83 16.71
CA ILE A 15 6.09 -24.80 16.60
C ILE A 15 6.58 -23.51 15.91
N LEU A 16 5.84 -23.00 14.92
CA LEU A 16 6.19 -21.80 14.16
C LEU A 16 5.65 -20.49 14.76
N GLY A 17 4.93 -20.55 15.89
CA GLY A 17 4.31 -19.35 16.48
C GLY A 17 3.36 -18.62 15.53
N ILE A 18 2.77 -19.32 14.56
CA ILE A 18 1.88 -18.72 13.55
C ILE A 18 0.51 -18.46 14.20
N ASP A 19 0.30 -17.22 14.62
CA ASP A 19 -1.01 -16.76 15.03
C ASP A 19 -1.99 -16.74 13.84
N ARG A 20 -3.29 -16.78 14.13
CA ARG A 20 -4.36 -16.77 13.11
C ARG A 20 -4.25 -15.55 12.19
N ALA A 21 -3.84 -14.39 12.70
CA ALA A 21 -3.62 -13.20 11.92
C ALA A 21 -2.51 -13.38 10.87
N ILE A 22 -1.38 -13.96 11.28
CA ILE A 22 -0.25 -14.28 10.39
C ILE A 22 -0.70 -15.24 9.28
N GLY A 23 -1.48 -16.28 9.64
CA GLY A 23 -2.00 -17.24 8.68
C GLY A 23 -2.85 -16.58 7.58
N PHE A 24 -3.79 -15.69 7.95
CA PHE A 24 -4.60 -14.95 6.97
C PHE A 24 -3.76 -13.98 6.13
N THR A 25 -2.75 -13.34 6.73
CA THR A 25 -1.86 -12.44 5.99
C THR A 25 -1.03 -13.19 4.94
N VAL A 26 -0.50 -14.36 5.28
CA VAL A 26 0.24 -15.23 4.33
C VAL A 26 -0.69 -15.69 3.20
N MET A 27 -1.90 -16.16 3.53
CA MET A 27 -2.90 -16.54 2.51
C MET A 27 -3.26 -15.36 1.58
N ALA A 28 -3.42 -14.15 2.12
CA ALA A 28 -3.67 -12.95 1.34
C ALA A 28 -2.50 -12.64 0.38
N ARG A 29 -1.26 -12.77 0.84
CA ARG A 29 -0.07 -12.58 -0.01
C ARG A 29 0.03 -13.63 -1.12
N THR A 30 -0.19 -14.89 -0.80
CA THR A 30 -0.23 -15.97 -1.80
C THR A 30 -1.32 -15.72 -2.84
N TRP A 31 -2.51 -15.36 -2.39
CA TRP A 31 -3.61 -14.99 -3.29
C TRP A 31 -3.25 -13.81 -4.19
N SER A 32 -2.64 -12.76 -3.62
CA SER A 32 -2.21 -11.57 -4.38
C SER A 32 -1.26 -11.91 -5.53
N ILE A 33 -0.32 -12.82 -5.31
CA ILE A 33 0.64 -13.24 -6.34
C ILE A 33 -0.08 -14.01 -7.45
N LEU A 34 -0.86 -15.03 -7.08
CA LEU A 34 -1.57 -15.88 -8.05
C LEU A 34 -2.62 -15.08 -8.82
N SER A 35 -3.43 -14.29 -8.11
CA SER A 35 -4.46 -13.47 -8.74
C SER A 35 -3.89 -12.36 -9.60
N GLY A 36 -2.75 -11.78 -9.21
CA GLY A 36 -2.05 -10.77 -9.99
C GLY A 36 -1.62 -11.29 -11.36
N ALA A 37 -0.97 -12.45 -11.41
CA ALA A 37 -0.56 -13.09 -12.66
C ALA A 37 -1.78 -13.41 -13.54
N CYS A 38 -2.84 -13.99 -12.96
CA CYS A 38 -4.08 -14.30 -13.69
C CYS A 38 -4.74 -13.01 -14.22
N THR A 39 -4.82 -11.96 -13.43
CA THR A 39 -5.41 -10.67 -13.84
C THR A 39 -4.65 -10.05 -15.00
N ILE A 40 -3.30 -10.09 -15.02
CA ILE A 40 -2.48 -9.59 -16.12
C ILE A 40 -2.81 -10.32 -17.44
N LEU A 41 -2.94 -11.65 -17.39
CA LEU A 41 -3.31 -12.45 -18.56
C LEU A 41 -4.73 -12.13 -19.05
N LEU A 42 -5.70 -12.01 -18.13
CA LEU A 42 -7.06 -11.63 -18.47
C LEU A 42 -7.15 -10.22 -19.07
N ILE A 43 -6.46 -9.26 -18.51
CA ILE A 43 -6.37 -7.89 -19.06
C ILE A 43 -5.80 -7.94 -20.47
N ALA A 44 -4.70 -8.66 -20.67
CA ALA A 44 -4.06 -8.74 -21.99
C ALA A 44 -4.93 -9.46 -23.04
N HIS A 45 -5.81 -10.37 -22.62
CA HIS A 45 -6.71 -11.12 -23.51
C HIS A 45 -8.01 -10.37 -23.82
N PHE A 46 -8.67 -9.80 -22.79
CA PHE A 46 -10.02 -9.25 -22.92
C PHE A 46 -10.07 -7.74 -23.18
N LEU A 47 -9.03 -6.95 -22.83
CA LEU A 47 -9.02 -5.51 -23.09
C LEU A 47 -8.27 -5.20 -24.39
N THR A 48 -8.71 -4.15 -25.07
CA THR A 48 -7.91 -3.49 -26.10
C THR A 48 -6.70 -2.77 -25.48
N SER A 49 -5.69 -2.42 -26.27
CA SER A 49 -4.52 -1.70 -25.78
C SER A 49 -4.89 -0.31 -25.21
N ALA A 50 -5.92 0.33 -25.75
CA ALA A 50 -6.42 1.60 -25.24
C ALA A 50 -7.16 1.41 -23.91
N GLU A 51 -8.08 0.46 -23.80
CA GLU A 51 -8.79 0.15 -22.56
C GLU A 51 -7.86 -0.25 -21.42
N GLN A 52 -6.78 -0.98 -21.72
CA GLN A 52 -5.72 -1.28 -20.75
C GLN A 52 -5.12 0.01 -20.16
N GLY A 53 -4.93 1.06 -20.99
CA GLY A 53 -4.46 2.36 -20.55
C GLY A 53 -5.44 3.04 -19.58
N TYR A 54 -6.71 3.02 -19.91
CA TYR A 54 -7.76 3.53 -19.01
C TYR A 54 -7.82 2.73 -17.71
N TYR A 55 -7.74 1.40 -17.78
CA TYR A 55 -7.74 0.52 -16.61
C TYR A 55 -6.66 0.93 -15.58
N TYR A 56 -5.40 1.03 -16.01
CA TYR A 56 -4.30 1.38 -15.10
C TYR A 56 -4.34 2.85 -14.68
N THR A 57 -4.82 3.74 -15.54
CA THR A 57 -4.98 5.16 -15.20
C THR A 57 -6.12 5.37 -14.20
N PHE A 58 -7.22 4.62 -14.29
CA PHE A 58 -8.29 4.61 -13.28
C PHE A 58 -7.72 4.19 -11.91
N ALA A 59 -6.99 3.08 -11.85
CA ALA A 59 -6.37 2.63 -10.61
C ALA A 59 -5.41 3.67 -10.02
N SER A 60 -4.62 4.32 -10.87
CA SER A 60 -3.69 5.38 -10.44
C SER A 60 -4.41 6.63 -9.93
N LEU A 61 -5.48 7.07 -10.59
CA LEU A 61 -6.25 8.24 -10.15
C LEU A 61 -7.05 7.93 -8.87
N VAL A 62 -7.63 6.74 -8.75
CA VAL A 62 -8.30 6.32 -7.50
C VAL A 62 -7.30 6.26 -6.33
N SER A 63 -6.05 5.90 -6.57
CA SER A 63 -5.03 5.89 -5.51
C SER A 63 -4.71 7.28 -4.94
N LEU A 64 -5.18 8.40 -5.56
CA LEU A 64 -5.20 9.74 -4.93
C LEU A 64 -5.94 9.76 -3.58
N GLN A 65 -6.77 8.76 -3.29
CA GLN A 65 -7.41 8.63 -1.97
C GLN A 65 -6.42 8.71 -0.81
N ILE A 66 -5.15 8.32 -0.99
CA ILE A 66 -4.10 8.42 0.02
C ILE A 66 -3.87 9.87 0.48
N LEU A 67 -4.10 10.86 -0.41
CA LEU A 67 -3.99 12.29 -0.10
C LEU A 67 -5.16 12.80 0.76
N PHE A 68 -6.29 12.10 0.77
CA PHE A 68 -7.47 12.41 1.58
C PHE A 68 -7.44 11.67 2.91
N GLU A 69 -6.80 10.49 2.93
CA GLU A 69 -6.60 9.70 4.14
C GLU A 69 -5.56 10.32 5.07
N LEU A 70 -4.49 10.90 4.52
CA LEU A 70 -3.39 11.54 5.26
C LEU A 70 -2.75 10.63 6.33
N GLY A 71 -2.84 9.31 6.14
CA GLY A 71 -2.34 8.32 7.10
C GLY A 71 -3.11 8.27 8.42
N PHE A 72 -4.33 8.81 8.46
CA PHE A 72 -5.13 8.88 9.68
C PHE A 72 -5.53 7.50 10.22
N SER A 73 -5.67 6.49 9.36
CA SER A 73 -5.89 5.09 9.76
C SER A 73 -4.86 4.60 10.79
N TYR A 74 -3.59 4.99 10.64
CA TYR A 74 -2.54 4.61 11.58
C TYR A 74 -2.72 5.29 12.95
N VAL A 75 -3.12 6.56 12.97
CA VAL A 75 -3.40 7.31 14.20
C VAL A 75 -4.60 6.71 14.93
N ILE A 76 -5.68 6.40 14.20
CA ILE A 76 -6.87 5.75 14.74
C ILE A 76 -6.51 4.42 15.41
N LEU A 77 -5.72 3.59 14.73
CA LEU A 77 -5.27 2.30 15.26
C LEU A 77 -4.55 2.47 16.60
N GLN A 78 -3.60 3.41 16.69
CA GLN A 78 -2.83 3.64 17.91
C GLN A 78 -3.68 4.18 19.05
N LEU A 79 -4.52 5.20 18.79
CA LEU A 79 -5.41 5.76 19.81
C LEU A 79 -6.41 4.72 20.31
N ALA A 80 -7.02 3.95 19.41
CA ALA A 80 -7.95 2.88 19.79
C ALA A 80 -7.24 1.78 20.59
N ALA A 81 -6.00 1.41 20.25
CA ALA A 81 -5.23 0.43 21.01
C ALA A 81 -4.93 0.91 22.44
N HIS A 82 -4.59 2.19 22.60
CA HIS A 82 -4.30 2.77 23.91
C HIS A 82 -5.54 2.76 24.82
N GLU A 83 -6.69 3.22 24.31
CA GLU A 83 -7.92 3.29 25.10
C GLU A 83 -8.52 1.89 25.36
N SER A 84 -8.45 0.98 24.38
CA SER A 84 -8.95 -0.38 24.51
C SER A 84 -8.19 -1.23 25.53
N ALA A 85 -6.94 -0.87 25.86
CA ALA A 85 -6.13 -1.57 26.86
C ALA A 85 -6.74 -1.50 28.30
N ARG A 86 -7.56 -0.47 28.57
CA ARG A 86 -8.27 -0.26 29.83
C ARG A 86 -9.69 -0.85 29.83
N LEU A 87 -10.10 -1.47 28.73
CA LEU A 87 -11.46 -1.95 28.49
C LEU A 87 -11.47 -3.46 28.24
N LYS A 88 -12.57 -4.11 28.57
CA LYS A 88 -12.82 -5.51 28.21
C LYS A 88 -14.03 -5.56 27.28
N ILE A 89 -13.83 -6.16 26.12
CA ILE A 89 -14.89 -6.39 25.13
C ILE A 89 -15.30 -7.85 25.22
N ASP A 90 -16.55 -8.11 25.56
CA ASP A 90 -17.08 -9.47 25.65
C ASP A 90 -17.37 -10.07 24.26
N SER A 91 -17.73 -11.34 24.22
CA SER A 91 -18.09 -12.04 22.98
C SER A 91 -19.35 -11.49 22.29
N CYS A 92 -20.21 -10.80 23.04
CA CYS A 92 -21.42 -10.16 22.54
C CYS A 92 -21.17 -8.73 22.02
N GLY A 93 -19.94 -8.20 22.16
CA GLY A 93 -19.59 -6.84 21.76
C GLY A 93 -19.93 -5.76 22.80
N LYS A 94 -20.26 -6.15 24.05
CA LYS A 94 -20.42 -5.18 25.13
C LYS A 94 -19.06 -4.79 25.69
N ILE A 95 -18.90 -3.51 25.98
CA ILE A 95 -17.68 -2.93 26.51
C ILE A 95 -17.86 -2.70 28.01
N HIS A 96 -16.93 -3.22 28.80
CA HIS A 96 -16.87 -3.09 30.25
C HIS A 96 -15.51 -2.49 30.63
N GLY A 97 -15.50 -1.65 31.67
CA GLY A 97 -14.25 -1.07 32.18
C GLY A 97 -14.40 0.40 32.51
N ASP A 98 -13.30 1.13 32.41
CA ASP A 98 -13.21 2.54 32.73
C ASP A 98 -14.12 3.40 31.85
N GLU A 99 -14.97 4.21 32.49
CA GLU A 99 -15.94 5.08 31.81
C GLU A 99 -15.24 6.17 30.98
N GLU A 100 -14.09 6.67 31.44
CA GLU A 100 -13.28 7.64 30.70
C GLU A 100 -12.76 7.02 29.41
N ALA A 101 -12.09 5.87 29.49
CA ALA A 101 -11.56 5.15 28.32
C ALA A 101 -12.68 4.77 27.34
N HIS A 102 -13.87 4.39 27.83
CA HIS A 102 -15.02 4.09 27.00
C HIS A 102 -15.56 5.33 26.27
N SER A 103 -15.65 6.49 26.95
CA SER A 103 -16.07 7.75 26.32
C SER A 103 -15.04 8.20 25.28
N ARG A 104 -13.74 8.10 25.57
CA ARG A 104 -12.65 8.43 24.65
C ARG A 104 -12.66 7.50 23.43
N LEU A 105 -12.83 6.20 23.64
CA LEU A 105 -12.92 5.22 22.55
C LEU A 105 -14.12 5.52 21.63
N ALA A 106 -15.29 5.88 22.17
CA ALA A 106 -16.44 6.30 21.39
C ALA A 106 -16.16 7.60 20.61
N SER A 107 -15.46 8.56 21.23
CA SER A 107 -15.09 9.82 20.56
C SER A 107 -14.13 9.60 19.39
N ILE A 108 -13.20 8.64 19.49
CA ILE A 108 -12.26 8.29 18.41
C ILE A 108 -13.04 7.83 17.18
N ILE A 109 -13.91 6.82 17.33
CA ILE A 109 -14.65 6.30 16.16
C ILE A 109 -15.61 7.33 15.57
N GLN A 110 -16.30 8.13 16.39
CA GLN A 110 -17.21 9.18 15.90
C GLN A 110 -16.49 10.26 15.12
N LYS A 111 -15.37 10.78 15.64
CA LYS A 111 -14.55 11.78 14.96
C LYS A 111 -13.91 11.23 13.69
N SER A 112 -13.48 9.97 13.71
CA SER A 112 -12.91 9.31 12.54
C SER A 112 -13.94 9.14 11.44
N VAL A 113 -15.14 8.64 11.74
CA VAL A 113 -16.22 8.50 10.77
C VAL A 113 -16.63 9.86 10.20
N LEU A 114 -16.75 10.91 11.03
CA LEU A 114 -17.07 12.25 10.58
C LEU A 114 -15.99 12.82 9.64
N TRP A 115 -14.70 12.69 10.01
CA TRP A 115 -13.59 13.14 9.16
C TRP A 115 -13.61 12.45 7.80
N TYR A 116 -13.71 11.12 7.80
CA TYR A 116 -13.74 10.37 6.54
C TYR A 116 -15.00 10.65 5.72
N SER A 117 -16.14 10.97 6.35
CA SER A 117 -17.34 11.37 5.62
C SER A 117 -17.14 12.70 4.88
N VAL A 118 -16.55 13.70 5.54
CA VAL A 118 -16.21 14.99 4.91
C VAL A 118 -15.15 14.78 3.83
N ALA A 119 -14.08 14.05 4.15
CA ALA A 119 -13.01 13.75 3.19
C ALA A 119 -13.52 12.95 1.98
N ALA A 120 -14.45 12.00 2.17
CA ALA A 120 -15.08 11.22 1.10
C ALA A 120 -15.89 12.11 0.13
N ILE A 121 -16.63 13.09 0.64
CA ILE A 121 -17.39 14.04 -0.21
C ILE A 121 -16.42 14.88 -1.05
N VAL A 122 -15.37 15.43 -0.42
CA VAL A 122 -14.35 16.22 -1.12
C VAL A 122 -13.60 15.34 -2.14
N MET A 123 -13.20 14.14 -1.75
CA MET A 123 -12.56 13.16 -2.63
C MET A 123 -13.45 12.83 -3.84
N ALA A 124 -14.75 12.60 -3.62
CA ALA A 124 -15.70 12.33 -4.69
C ALA A 124 -15.77 13.48 -5.70
N ALA A 125 -15.92 14.71 -5.21
CA ALA A 125 -15.97 15.89 -6.06
C ALA A 125 -14.66 16.08 -6.87
N VAL A 126 -13.51 15.90 -6.20
CA VAL A 126 -12.21 16.01 -6.86
C VAL A 126 -12.00 14.90 -7.87
N LEU A 127 -12.23 13.63 -7.54
CA LEU A 127 -12.00 12.50 -8.46
C LEU A 127 -12.97 12.56 -9.66
N ILE A 128 -14.24 12.91 -9.45
CA ILE A 128 -15.17 13.10 -10.56
C ILE A 128 -14.71 14.28 -11.42
N GLY A 129 -14.49 15.45 -10.84
CA GLY A 129 -14.09 16.65 -11.58
C GLY A 129 -12.78 16.47 -12.34
N VAL A 130 -11.73 16.02 -11.63
CA VAL A 130 -10.42 15.75 -12.25
C VAL A 130 -10.51 14.65 -13.31
N GLY A 131 -11.19 13.54 -13.01
CA GLY A 131 -11.32 12.44 -13.96
C GLY A 131 -12.07 12.83 -15.23
N PHE A 132 -13.21 13.54 -15.10
CA PHE A 132 -13.96 14.00 -16.27
C PHE A 132 -13.16 15.00 -17.10
N HIS A 133 -12.52 15.99 -16.47
CA HIS A 133 -11.66 16.95 -17.18
C HIS A 133 -10.48 16.25 -17.85
N PHE A 134 -9.81 15.35 -17.13
CA PHE A 134 -8.65 14.64 -17.61
C PHE A 134 -8.97 13.75 -18.81
N PHE A 135 -9.93 12.83 -18.69
CA PHE A 135 -10.24 11.89 -19.77
C PHE A 135 -10.92 12.56 -20.97
N ALA A 136 -11.77 13.58 -20.74
CA ALA A 136 -12.36 14.33 -21.87
C ALA A 136 -11.31 15.10 -22.68
N GLY A 137 -10.34 15.71 -21.99
CA GLY A 137 -9.27 16.46 -22.66
C GLY A 137 -8.24 15.61 -23.41
N HIS A 138 -8.15 14.31 -23.08
CA HIS A 138 -7.13 13.43 -23.66
C HIS A 138 -7.71 12.22 -24.43
N GLN A 139 -9.02 12.26 -24.74
CA GLN A 139 -9.66 11.21 -25.53
C GLN A 139 -9.20 11.30 -26.98
N GLN A 140 -8.61 10.21 -27.50
CA GLN A 140 -8.20 10.12 -28.89
C GLN A 140 -9.43 9.89 -29.78
N SER A 141 -9.62 10.72 -30.80
CA SER A 141 -10.74 10.64 -31.74
C SER A 141 -10.76 9.34 -32.55
N ALA A 142 -9.59 8.74 -32.78
CA ALA A 142 -9.44 7.50 -33.55
C ALA A 142 -9.91 6.21 -32.84
N SER A 143 -10.09 6.23 -31.53
CA SER A 143 -10.53 5.06 -30.73
C SER A 143 -11.35 5.53 -29.52
N PRO A 144 -12.63 5.87 -29.74
CA PRO A 144 -13.49 6.34 -28.65
C PRO A 144 -13.73 5.21 -27.66
N VAL A 145 -13.26 5.39 -26.41
CA VAL A 145 -13.48 4.46 -25.31
C VAL A 145 -14.62 4.99 -24.44
N ALA A 146 -15.60 4.16 -24.09
CA ALA A 146 -16.72 4.53 -23.24
C ALA A 146 -16.32 4.56 -21.76
N TRP A 147 -15.51 5.53 -21.34
CA TRP A 147 -14.89 5.59 -20.03
C TRP A 147 -15.77 6.22 -18.93
N LYS A 148 -16.76 7.05 -19.29
CA LYS A 148 -17.52 7.87 -18.33
C LYS A 148 -18.20 7.05 -17.23
N LEU A 149 -19.00 6.05 -17.63
CA LEU A 149 -19.74 5.23 -16.67
C LEU A 149 -18.80 4.32 -15.84
N PRO A 150 -17.84 3.59 -16.43
CA PRO A 150 -16.87 2.83 -15.66
C PRO A 150 -16.09 3.66 -14.63
N TRP A 151 -15.67 4.87 -15.00
CA TRP A 151 -14.98 5.79 -14.10
C TRP A 151 -15.88 6.21 -12.92
N THR A 152 -17.11 6.62 -13.21
CA THR A 152 -18.08 7.02 -12.16
C THR A 152 -18.34 5.86 -11.19
N CYS A 153 -18.53 4.64 -11.70
CA CYS A 153 -18.69 3.45 -10.87
C CYS A 153 -17.45 3.18 -10.00
N ALA A 154 -16.24 3.36 -10.54
CA ALA A 154 -15.00 3.19 -9.79
C ALA A 154 -14.89 4.21 -8.65
N VAL A 155 -15.20 5.48 -8.90
CA VAL A 155 -15.20 6.53 -7.87
C VAL A 155 -16.24 6.25 -6.79
N ILE A 156 -17.48 5.87 -7.16
CA ILE A 156 -18.51 5.52 -6.18
C ILE A 156 -18.07 4.36 -5.30
N ALA A 157 -17.53 3.30 -5.89
CA ALA A 157 -17.03 2.15 -5.14
C ALA A 157 -15.87 2.54 -4.22
N ALA A 158 -14.96 3.43 -4.67
CA ALA A 158 -13.84 3.94 -3.87
C ALA A 158 -14.31 4.76 -2.65
N ILE A 159 -15.39 5.54 -2.77
CA ILE A 159 -16.00 6.27 -1.65
C ILE A 159 -16.44 5.30 -0.55
N PHE A 160 -17.10 4.20 -0.92
CA PHE A 160 -17.55 3.21 0.06
C PHE A 160 -16.38 2.51 0.77
N THR A 161 -15.34 2.11 0.05
CA THR A 161 -14.16 1.50 0.68
C THR A 161 -13.44 2.49 1.58
N PHE A 162 -13.23 3.72 1.12
CA PHE A 162 -12.61 4.79 1.87
C PHE A 162 -13.34 5.07 3.20
N GLN A 163 -14.68 5.11 3.17
CA GLN A 163 -15.49 5.33 4.37
C GLN A 163 -15.40 4.19 5.41
N MET A 164 -15.07 2.97 4.96
CA MET A 164 -14.96 1.80 5.85
C MET A 164 -13.58 1.68 6.50
N ASP A 165 -12.51 2.20 5.87
CA ASP A 165 -11.13 2.03 6.34
C ASP A 165 -10.85 2.48 7.77
N PRO A 166 -11.37 3.64 8.26
CA PRO A 166 -11.18 4.07 9.65
C PRO A 166 -11.79 3.09 10.65
N VAL A 167 -12.90 2.45 10.29
CA VAL A 167 -13.56 1.46 11.17
C VAL A 167 -12.75 0.19 11.25
N PHE A 168 -12.10 -0.24 10.16
CA PHE A 168 -11.20 -1.39 10.19
C PHE A 168 -9.97 -1.12 11.05
N SER A 169 -9.34 0.04 10.90
CA SER A 169 -8.20 0.46 11.72
C SER A 169 -8.56 0.59 13.20
N PHE A 170 -9.75 1.11 13.49
CA PHE A 170 -10.29 1.16 14.85
C PHE A 170 -10.46 -0.25 15.43
N LEU A 171 -11.04 -1.19 14.69
CA LEU A 171 -11.22 -2.57 15.15
C LEU A 171 -9.87 -3.30 15.33
N GLU A 172 -8.88 -3.04 14.47
CA GLU A 172 -7.51 -3.53 14.67
C GLU A 172 -6.94 -3.03 15.99
N GLY A 173 -7.07 -1.73 16.29
CA GLY A 173 -6.66 -1.14 17.56
C GLY A 173 -7.39 -1.75 18.77
N CYS A 174 -8.66 -2.11 18.63
CA CYS A 174 -9.43 -2.80 19.67
C CYS A 174 -9.08 -4.31 19.82
N GLY A 175 -8.04 -4.81 19.14
CA GLY A 175 -7.57 -6.19 19.25
C GLY A 175 -8.25 -7.18 18.30
N PHE A 176 -9.12 -6.74 17.37
CA PHE A 176 -9.73 -7.61 16.36
C PHE A 176 -8.82 -7.91 15.17
N VAL A 177 -7.49 -7.91 15.37
CA VAL A 177 -6.47 -8.10 14.32
C VAL A 177 -6.71 -9.36 13.46
N PRO A 178 -6.98 -10.58 14.02
CA PRO A 178 -7.20 -11.75 13.19
C PRO A 178 -8.46 -11.65 12.33
N GLN A 179 -9.52 -10.98 12.84
CA GLN A 179 -10.77 -10.79 12.10
C GLN A 179 -10.58 -9.80 10.95
N VAL A 180 -9.85 -8.72 11.15
CA VAL A 180 -9.53 -7.75 10.09
C VAL A 180 -8.58 -8.36 9.07
N ALA A 181 -7.60 -9.16 9.48
CA ALA A 181 -6.75 -9.91 8.54
C ALA A 181 -7.55 -10.87 7.65
N ARG A 182 -8.54 -11.57 8.24
CA ARG A 182 -9.50 -12.40 7.48
C ARG A 182 -10.34 -11.57 6.52
N LEU A 183 -10.82 -10.39 6.96
CA LEU A 183 -11.55 -9.47 6.10
C LEU A 183 -10.71 -9.05 4.91
N ARG A 184 -9.46 -8.63 5.12
CA ARG A 184 -8.58 -8.21 4.02
C ARG A 184 -8.37 -9.32 2.99
N LEU A 185 -8.21 -10.58 3.42
CA LEU A 185 -8.21 -11.72 2.51
C LEU A 185 -9.54 -11.84 1.73
N ALA A 186 -10.68 -11.74 2.43
CA ALA A 186 -11.99 -11.80 1.78
C ALA A 186 -12.18 -10.67 0.75
N GLN A 187 -11.76 -9.44 1.08
CA GLN A 187 -11.77 -8.28 0.17
C GLN A 187 -10.93 -8.54 -1.09
N MET A 188 -9.74 -9.13 -0.94
CA MET A 188 -8.89 -9.47 -2.09
C MET A 188 -9.55 -10.54 -2.97
N VAL A 189 -10.09 -11.60 -2.38
CA VAL A 189 -10.75 -12.68 -3.12
C VAL A 189 -12.00 -12.18 -3.83
N THR A 190 -12.91 -11.51 -3.12
CA THR A 190 -14.16 -11.02 -3.73
C THR A 190 -13.89 -9.94 -4.77
N GLY A 191 -12.96 -9.01 -4.50
CA GLY A 191 -12.59 -7.97 -5.45
C GLY A 191 -12.02 -8.53 -6.75
N THR A 192 -11.02 -9.42 -6.65
CA THR A 192 -10.42 -10.03 -7.84
C THR A 192 -11.40 -10.92 -8.60
N SER A 193 -12.26 -11.66 -7.90
CA SER A 193 -13.28 -12.50 -8.56
C SER A 193 -14.28 -11.67 -9.35
N LEU A 194 -14.78 -10.55 -8.79
CA LEU A 194 -15.69 -9.67 -9.52
C LEU A 194 -15.00 -8.95 -10.70
N ALA A 195 -13.72 -8.57 -10.54
CA ALA A 195 -12.95 -8.03 -11.65
C ALA A 195 -12.79 -9.04 -12.80
N TRP A 196 -12.52 -10.32 -12.49
CA TRP A 196 -12.42 -11.38 -13.50
C TRP A 196 -13.76 -11.64 -14.19
N ILE A 197 -14.87 -11.63 -13.46
CA ILE A 197 -16.21 -11.74 -14.04
C ILE A 197 -16.44 -10.57 -15.01
N ALA A 198 -16.13 -9.34 -14.62
CA ALA A 198 -16.29 -8.18 -15.50
C ALA A 198 -15.41 -8.29 -16.76
N LEU A 199 -14.17 -8.78 -16.64
CA LEU A 199 -13.29 -9.01 -17.78
C LEU A 199 -13.84 -10.08 -18.74
N THR A 200 -14.26 -11.24 -18.21
CA THR A 200 -14.74 -12.36 -19.02
C THR A 200 -16.10 -12.11 -19.67
N GLN A 201 -16.91 -11.22 -19.09
CA GLN A 201 -18.21 -10.81 -19.66
C GLN A 201 -18.08 -9.67 -20.68
N HIS A 202 -16.87 -9.37 -21.18
CA HIS A 202 -16.58 -8.28 -22.10
C HIS A 202 -16.94 -6.87 -21.58
N HIS A 203 -17.06 -6.73 -20.26
CA HIS A 203 -17.20 -5.43 -19.56
C HIS A 203 -15.88 -5.00 -18.93
N GLY A 204 -14.76 -5.22 -19.62
CA GLY A 204 -13.42 -5.13 -19.06
C GLY A 204 -13.05 -3.78 -18.44
N LEU A 205 -13.58 -2.68 -18.96
CA LEU A 205 -13.34 -1.36 -18.40
C LEU A 205 -14.03 -1.13 -17.03
N PHE A 206 -15.03 -1.94 -16.69
CA PHE A 206 -15.64 -1.96 -15.36
C PHE A 206 -14.84 -2.78 -14.34
N ALA A 207 -13.81 -3.51 -14.76
CA ALA A 207 -13.06 -4.39 -13.86
C ALA A 207 -12.43 -3.65 -12.66
N PRO A 208 -11.86 -2.43 -12.77
CA PRO A 208 -11.43 -1.65 -11.60
C PRO A 208 -12.58 -1.34 -10.64
N ALA A 209 -13.72 -0.91 -11.16
CA ALA A 209 -14.91 -0.63 -10.36
C ALA A 209 -15.45 -1.88 -9.67
N ALA A 210 -15.53 -3.01 -10.39
CA ALA A 210 -15.98 -4.29 -9.87
C ALA A 210 -15.04 -4.82 -8.78
N MET A 211 -13.74 -4.65 -8.95
CA MET A 211 -12.74 -4.99 -7.93
C MET A 211 -12.98 -4.22 -6.63
N ILE A 212 -13.12 -2.91 -6.71
CA ILE A 212 -13.33 -2.05 -5.53
C ILE A 212 -14.71 -2.33 -4.92
N ALA A 213 -15.76 -2.53 -5.74
CA ALA A 213 -17.09 -2.88 -5.27
C ALA A 213 -17.12 -4.22 -4.53
N GLY A 214 -16.37 -5.23 -4.99
CA GLY A 214 -16.21 -6.50 -4.30
C GLY A 214 -15.54 -6.35 -2.93
N GLN A 215 -14.54 -5.49 -2.85
CA GLN A 215 -13.89 -5.16 -1.57
C GLN A 215 -14.86 -4.43 -0.63
N ALA A 216 -15.63 -3.47 -1.15
CA ALA A 216 -16.66 -2.75 -0.40
C ALA A 216 -17.75 -3.71 0.12
N PHE A 217 -18.21 -4.64 -0.72
CA PHE A 217 -19.20 -5.64 -0.33
C PHE A 217 -18.73 -6.52 0.84
N ALA A 218 -17.51 -7.08 0.74
CA ALA A 218 -16.92 -7.85 1.83
C ALA A 218 -16.76 -7.01 3.12
N GLY A 219 -16.34 -5.76 2.97
CA GLY A 219 -16.26 -4.79 4.06
C GLY A 219 -17.61 -4.54 4.74
N LEU A 220 -18.66 -4.31 3.95
CA LEU A 220 -20.01 -4.08 4.44
C LEU A 220 -20.54 -5.30 5.22
N CYS A 221 -20.38 -6.52 4.68
CA CYS A 221 -20.75 -7.75 5.37
C CYS A 221 -20.05 -7.88 6.73
N PHE A 222 -18.77 -7.52 6.78
CA PHE A 222 -18.01 -7.53 8.04
C PHE A 222 -18.53 -6.48 9.03
N LEU A 223 -18.78 -5.24 8.61
CA LEU A 223 -19.33 -4.19 9.47
C LEU A 223 -20.70 -4.57 10.04
N VAL A 224 -21.57 -5.16 9.20
CA VAL A 224 -22.87 -5.68 9.64
C VAL A 224 -22.68 -6.76 10.70
N SER A 225 -21.68 -7.63 10.58
CA SER A 225 -21.37 -8.65 11.61
C SER A 225 -20.90 -8.03 12.94
N LYS A 226 -20.32 -6.83 12.91
CA LYS A 226 -19.82 -6.09 14.09
C LYS A 226 -20.77 -4.99 14.57
N ARG A 227 -21.98 -4.91 14.04
CA ARG A 227 -22.96 -3.87 14.38
C ARG A 227 -23.25 -3.73 15.88
N HIS A 228 -23.26 -4.83 16.63
CA HIS A 228 -23.54 -4.83 18.06
C HIS A 228 -22.46 -4.11 18.89
N LEU A 229 -21.22 -4.07 18.40
CA LEU A 229 -20.13 -3.29 19.00
C LEU A 229 -20.13 -1.83 18.50
N LEU A 230 -20.30 -1.64 17.19
CA LEU A 230 -20.10 -0.34 16.55
C LEU A 230 -21.27 0.62 16.77
N LEU A 231 -22.53 0.15 16.68
CA LEU A 231 -23.69 1.04 16.82
C LEU A 231 -23.81 1.69 18.21
N PRO A 232 -23.58 0.98 19.34
CA PRO A 232 -23.56 1.62 20.64
C PRO A 232 -22.50 2.70 20.78
N LEU A 233 -21.28 2.44 20.26
CA LEU A 233 -20.18 3.43 20.28
C LEU A 233 -20.50 4.68 19.45
N LEU A 234 -21.06 4.48 18.26
CA LEU A 234 -21.43 5.61 17.37
C LEU A 234 -22.57 6.45 17.92
N ARG A 235 -23.51 5.84 18.68
CA ARG A 235 -24.66 6.53 19.26
C ARG A 235 -24.43 7.07 20.67
N ARG A 236 -23.30 6.69 21.30
CA ARG A 236 -22.98 7.12 22.66
C ARG A 236 -22.79 8.64 22.69
N LYS A 237 -23.46 9.30 23.62
CA LYS A 237 -23.16 10.70 23.95
C LYS A 237 -21.80 10.75 24.63
N THR A 238 -20.83 11.37 23.97
CA THR A 238 -19.51 11.61 24.55
C THR A 238 -19.61 12.71 25.61
N GLY A 239 -19.22 12.39 26.83
CA GLY A 239 -19.23 13.33 27.96
C GLY A 239 -18.05 14.32 27.94
N LYS A 240 -17.50 14.64 29.11
CA LYS A 240 -16.33 15.52 29.25
C LYS A 240 -15.03 14.93 28.67
N TYR A 241 -14.93 13.60 28.59
CA TYR A 241 -13.74 12.89 28.15
C TYR A 241 -13.78 12.63 26.64
N VAL A 242 -13.22 13.57 25.89
CA VAL A 242 -13.19 13.53 24.41
C VAL A 242 -11.75 13.71 23.95
N VAL A 243 -11.30 12.92 22.98
CA VAL A 243 -9.98 13.07 22.36
C VAL A 243 -9.86 14.44 21.68
N SER A 244 -8.81 15.22 22.03
CA SER A 244 -8.56 16.51 21.42
C SER A 244 -7.95 16.37 20.03
N TRP A 245 -8.57 17.01 19.03
CA TRP A 245 -8.04 17.01 17.68
C TRP A 245 -6.71 17.75 17.60
N ARG A 246 -6.60 18.91 18.26
CA ARG A 246 -5.44 19.79 18.20
C ARG A 246 -4.23 19.24 18.95
N ASP A 247 -4.45 18.66 20.12
CA ASP A 247 -3.39 18.33 21.06
C ASP A 247 -2.93 16.87 20.96
N GLU A 248 -3.85 15.95 20.55
CA GLU A 248 -3.55 14.52 20.53
C GLU A 248 -3.43 13.94 19.10
N ILE A 249 -4.22 14.44 18.13
CA ILE A 249 -4.25 13.90 16.78
C ILE A 249 -3.29 14.65 15.87
N TRP A 250 -3.43 15.97 15.75
CA TRP A 250 -2.70 16.79 14.77
C TRP A 250 -1.18 16.70 14.87
N PRO A 251 -0.55 16.76 16.07
CA PRO A 251 0.91 16.70 16.19
C PRO A 251 1.52 15.43 15.63
N PHE A 252 0.74 14.35 15.61
CA PHE A 252 1.15 13.05 15.11
C PHE A 252 0.85 12.89 13.62
N GLN A 253 -0.34 13.33 13.20
CA GLN A 253 -0.87 13.10 11.87
C GLN A 253 -0.14 13.86 10.76
N TRP A 254 0.24 15.12 10.97
CA TRP A 254 0.83 15.92 9.89
C TRP A 254 2.14 15.32 9.34
N ARG A 255 2.97 14.72 10.21
CA ARG A 255 4.21 14.05 9.80
C ARG A 255 3.92 12.84 8.92
N ILE A 256 2.94 12.03 9.30
CA ILE A 256 2.50 10.86 8.54
C ILE A 256 1.88 11.32 7.22
N ALA A 257 1.07 12.38 7.24
CA ALA A 257 0.44 12.95 6.05
C ALA A 257 1.46 13.35 4.98
N VAL A 258 2.54 14.05 5.37
CA VAL A 258 3.63 14.42 4.45
C VAL A 258 4.29 13.18 3.84
N SER A 259 4.62 12.19 4.67
CA SER A 259 5.26 10.95 4.20
C SER A 259 4.34 10.16 3.24
N CYS A 260 3.06 10.02 3.57
CA CYS A 260 2.09 9.35 2.71
C CYS A 260 1.85 10.07 1.38
N SER A 261 1.80 11.42 1.41
CA SER A 261 1.61 12.22 0.20
C SER A 261 2.76 12.05 -0.80
N CYS A 262 3.98 11.97 -0.30
CA CYS A 262 5.16 11.75 -1.15
C CYS A 262 5.12 10.36 -1.84
N THR A 263 4.49 9.36 -1.22
CA THR A 263 4.37 8.02 -1.80
C THR A 263 3.56 8.02 -3.09
N TYR A 264 2.52 8.88 -3.21
CA TYR A 264 1.74 9.02 -4.44
C TYR A 264 2.59 9.53 -5.62
N LEU A 265 3.55 10.42 -5.36
CA LEU A 265 4.38 11.02 -6.39
C LEU A 265 5.38 10.03 -7.02
N ILE A 266 5.62 8.89 -6.40
CA ILE A 266 6.62 7.93 -6.86
C ILE A 266 6.05 7.03 -7.96
N PHE A 267 5.05 6.19 -7.68
CA PHE A 267 4.53 5.21 -8.65
C PHE A 267 3.19 5.58 -9.29
N PRO A 268 2.17 6.01 -8.52
CA PRO A 268 0.85 6.25 -9.09
C PRO A 268 0.83 7.36 -10.14
N LEU A 269 1.76 8.31 -10.07
CA LEU A 269 1.81 9.45 -11.00
C LEU A 269 2.23 9.06 -12.43
N PHE A 270 2.96 7.95 -12.62
CA PHE A 270 3.46 7.57 -13.96
C PHE A 270 2.35 7.37 -14.99
N SER A 271 1.34 6.55 -14.66
CA SER A 271 0.28 6.23 -15.62
C SER A 271 -0.53 7.45 -16.08
N PRO A 272 -0.99 8.35 -15.19
CA PRO A 272 -1.68 9.56 -15.60
C PRO A 272 -0.82 10.50 -16.47
N VAL A 273 0.45 10.70 -16.12
CA VAL A 273 1.36 11.57 -16.89
C VAL A 273 1.58 11.01 -18.29
N ILE A 274 1.90 9.71 -18.39
CA ILE A 274 2.09 9.08 -19.72
C ILE A 274 0.79 9.06 -20.51
N PHE A 275 -0.36 8.88 -19.87
CA PHE A 275 -1.67 8.98 -20.52
C PHE A 275 -1.89 10.36 -21.14
N ALA A 276 -1.64 11.42 -20.36
CA ALA A 276 -1.85 12.80 -20.81
C ALA A 276 -0.98 13.19 -22.00
N TYR A 277 0.28 12.77 -22.01
CA TYR A 277 1.24 13.25 -23.04
C TYR A 277 1.50 12.25 -24.17
N ARG A 278 1.26 10.96 -23.97
CA ARG A 278 1.56 9.89 -24.93
C ARG A 278 0.36 8.98 -25.25
N GLY A 279 -0.77 9.24 -24.60
CA GLY A 279 -2.02 8.54 -24.84
C GLY A 279 -2.19 7.23 -24.09
N ALA A 280 -3.38 6.65 -24.21
CA ALA A 280 -3.82 5.49 -23.46
C ALA A 280 -2.93 4.26 -23.64
N VAL A 281 -2.51 3.94 -24.87
CA VAL A 281 -1.71 2.73 -25.15
C VAL A 281 -0.35 2.79 -24.44
N ALA A 282 0.31 3.94 -24.44
CA ALA A 282 1.59 4.11 -23.75
C ALA A 282 1.42 4.00 -22.22
N ALA A 283 0.36 4.59 -21.66
CA ALA A 283 0.00 4.47 -20.25
C ALA A 283 -0.32 3.01 -19.85
N GLY A 284 -0.99 2.27 -20.72
CA GLY A 284 -1.28 0.86 -20.50
C GLY A 284 -0.02 0.00 -20.41
N ARG A 285 0.95 0.22 -21.30
CA ARG A 285 2.27 -0.45 -21.26
C ARG A 285 3.01 -0.14 -19.96
N MET A 286 3.05 1.13 -19.57
CA MET A 286 3.67 1.56 -18.32
C MET A 286 2.97 0.93 -17.11
N GLY A 287 1.64 1.02 -17.03
CA GLY A 287 0.86 0.53 -15.91
C GLY A 287 0.98 -0.99 -15.71
N MET A 288 0.94 -1.78 -16.81
CA MET A 288 1.15 -3.24 -16.72
C MET A 288 2.56 -3.57 -16.22
N SER A 289 3.56 -2.91 -16.73
CA SER A 289 4.97 -3.12 -16.34
C SER A 289 5.20 -2.73 -14.87
N LEU A 290 4.64 -1.61 -14.41
CA LEU A 290 4.69 -1.19 -13.01
C LEU A 290 3.96 -2.18 -12.09
N ASN A 291 2.83 -2.75 -12.53
CA ASN A 291 2.08 -3.71 -11.74
C ASN A 291 2.91 -4.98 -11.50
N ILE A 292 3.61 -5.48 -12.52
CA ILE A 292 4.53 -6.63 -12.41
C ILE A 292 5.68 -6.30 -11.45
N ALA A 293 6.33 -5.14 -11.63
CA ALA A 293 7.43 -4.69 -10.79
C ALA A 293 7.03 -4.58 -9.31
N ASN A 294 5.87 -3.96 -9.05
CA ASN A 294 5.33 -3.81 -7.69
C ASN A 294 4.96 -5.15 -7.05
N ALA A 295 4.48 -6.13 -7.83
CA ALA A 295 4.20 -7.46 -7.32
C ALA A 295 5.48 -8.17 -6.85
N LEU A 296 6.56 -8.10 -7.63
CA LEU A 296 7.87 -8.65 -7.23
C LEU A 296 8.44 -7.94 -6.00
N LEU A 297 8.40 -6.61 -5.98
CA LEU A 297 8.83 -5.80 -4.85
C LEU A 297 8.06 -6.13 -3.56
N ALA A 298 6.75 -6.34 -3.65
CA ALA A 298 5.93 -6.67 -2.50
C ALA A 298 6.32 -8.02 -1.86
N VAL A 299 6.72 -9.00 -2.68
CA VAL A 299 7.23 -10.30 -2.20
C VAL A 299 8.55 -10.13 -1.48
N ALA A 300 9.51 -9.43 -2.08
CA ALA A 300 10.83 -9.18 -1.48
C ALA A 300 10.72 -8.37 -0.17
N SER A 301 9.91 -7.31 -0.18
CA SER A 301 9.69 -6.44 1.00
C SER A 301 9.03 -7.19 2.16
N ALA A 302 8.19 -8.19 1.89
CA ALA A 302 7.61 -9.02 2.94
C ALA A 302 8.67 -9.74 3.79
N TRP A 303 9.80 -10.12 3.18
CA TRP A 303 10.92 -10.75 3.87
C TRP A 303 11.53 -9.86 4.94
N ILE A 304 11.77 -8.59 4.61
CA ILE A 304 12.28 -7.59 5.56
C ILE A 304 11.24 -7.26 6.63
N ASN A 305 9.97 -7.06 6.22
CA ASN A 305 8.90 -6.67 7.14
C ASN A 305 8.62 -7.74 8.22
N THR A 306 8.84 -9.02 7.93
CA THR A 306 8.71 -10.09 8.95
C THR A 306 9.78 -9.99 10.04
N LYS A 307 10.87 -9.26 9.82
CA LYS A 307 11.95 -9.06 10.78
C LYS A 307 11.79 -7.82 11.66
N ALA A 308 10.76 -7.01 11.43
CA ALA A 308 10.53 -5.77 12.21
C ALA A 308 10.43 -6.03 13.72
N SER A 309 9.67 -7.05 14.16
CA SER A 309 9.57 -7.43 15.57
C SER A 309 10.87 -7.98 16.16
N PRO A 310 11.58 -8.96 15.53
CA PRO A 310 12.93 -9.35 15.93
C PRO A 310 13.91 -8.18 16.05
N PHE A 311 13.91 -7.22 15.10
CA PHE A 311 14.79 -6.05 15.17
C PHE A 311 14.53 -5.23 16.44
N GLY A 312 13.28 -4.92 16.75
CA GLY A 312 12.91 -4.20 17.98
C GLY A 312 13.40 -4.92 19.25
N ASN A 313 13.27 -6.26 19.30
CA ASN A 313 13.74 -7.05 20.44
C ASN A 313 15.26 -7.02 20.61
N MET A 314 16.02 -7.12 19.51
CA MET A 314 17.48 -7.07 19.54
C MET A 314 17.98 -5.67 19.95
N ILE A 315 17.35 -4.61 19.47
CA ILE A 315 17.64 -3.22 19.87
C ILE A 315 17.38 -3.04 21.37
N ALA A 316 16.25 -3.51 21.89
CA ALA A 316 15.92 -3.43 23.30
C ALA A 316 16.95 -4.16 24.20
N ARG A 317 17.57 -5.25 23.68
CA ARG A 317 18.61 -6.01 24.36
C ARG A 317 20.03 -5.46 24.09
N ARG A 318 20.16 -4.41 23.26
CA ARG A 318 21.45 -3.87 22.80
C ARG A 318 22.35 -4.89 22.08
N ASP A 319 21.75 -5.93 21.49
CA ASP A 319 22.47 -6.96 20.74
C ASP A 319 22.58 -6.54 19.26
N TYR A 320 23.41 -5.53 19.02
CA TYR A 320 23.60 -4.94 17.70
C TYR A 320 24.32 -5.87 16.72
N LYS A 321 25.17 -6.79 17.22
CA LYS A 321 25.83 -7.79 16.36
C LYS A 321 24.84 -8.78 15.77
N ALA A 322 23.90 -9.28 16.60
CA ALA A 322 22.84 -10.15 16.13
C ALA A 322 21.88 -9.40 15.18
N LEU A 323 21.52 -8.14 15.52
CA LEU A 323 20.69 -7.28 14.68
C LEU A 323 21.29 -7.14 13.27
N ASP A 324 22.57 -6.77 13.18
CA ASP A 324 23.28 -6.63 11.91
C ASP A 324 23.32 -7.94 11.12
N SER A 325 23.67 -9.04 11.77
CA SER A 325 23.72 -10.36 11.14
C SER A 325 22.36 -10.76 10.54
N VAL A 326 21.28 -10.55 11.30
CA VAL A 326 19.91 -10.87 10.84
C VAL A 326 19.48 -9.93 9.70
N PHE A 327 19.80 -8.64 9.80
CA PHE A 327 19.46 -7.65 8.76
C PHE A 327 20.17 -7.95 7.44
N PHE A 328 21.50 -8.08 7.44
CA PHE A 328 22.25 -8.32 6.21
C PHE A 328 21.89 -9.67 5.57
N ARG A 329 21.66 -10.70 6.38
CA ARG A 329 21.15 -11.98 5.88
C ARG A 329 19.78 -11.83 5.22
N ALA A 330 18.86 -11.12 5.86
CA ALA A 330 17.54 -10.86 5.32
C ALA A 330 17.60 -10.02 4.03
N LEU A 331 18.46 -8.99 3.99
CA LEU A 331 18.69 -8.15 2.82
C LEU A 331 19.22 -8.96 1.63
N VAL A 332 20.22 -9.80 1.85
CA VAL A 332 20.78 -10.68 0.79
C VAL A 332 19.73 -11.67 0.31
N GLN A 333 18.97 -12.30 1.22
CA GLN A 333 17.93 -13.26 0.85
C GLN A 333 16.78 -12.58 0.06
N SER A 334 16.29 -11.43 0.51
CA SER A 334 15.23 -10.70 -0.17
C SER A 334 15.69 -10.11 -1.51
N GLY A 335 16.94 -9.63 -1.56
CA GLY A 335 17.56 -9.15 -2.79
C GLY A 335 17.77 -10.26 -3.82
N ALA A 336 18.27 -11.42 -3.39
CA ALA A 336 18.43 -12.60 -4.25
C ALA A 336 17.08 -13.09 -4.79
N LEU A 337 16.03 -13.10 -3.94
CA LEU A 337 14.68 -13.45 -4.34
C LEU A 337 14.15 -12.47 -5.38
N LEU A 338 14.35 -11.17 -5.18
CA LEU A 338 13.92 -10.11 -6.10
C LEU A 338 14.62 -10.23 -7.45
N ILE A 339 15.97 -10.32 -7.46
CA ILE A 339 16.76 -10.48 -8.69
C ILE A 339 16.31 -11.75 -9.44
N THR A 340 16.13 -12.86 -8.73
CA THR A 340 15.71 -14.12 -9.36
C THR A 340 14.33 -13.94 -10.02
N GLY A 341 13.37 -13.32 -9.31
CA GLY A 341 12.05 -13.01 -9.85
C GLY A 341 12.11 -12.07 -11.06
N GLU A 342 12.94 -11.02 -11.00
CA GLU A 342 13.16 -10.06 -12.09
C GLU A 342 13.78 -10.74 -13.33
N MET A 343 14.77 -11.60 -13.16
CA MET A 343 15.39 -12.35 -14.23
C MET A 343 14.42 -13.34 -14.87
N ILE A 344 13.59 -14.02 -14.09
CA ILE A 344 12.54 -14.92 -14.59
C ILE A 344 11.54 -14.11 -15.44
N VAL A 345 11.09 -12.96 -14.94
CA VAL A 345 10.13 -12.13 -15.66
C VAL A 345 10.75 -11.52 -16.92
N LEU A 346 11.99 -11.03 -16.89
CA LEU A 346 12.71 -10.53 -18.07
C LEU A 346 12.87 -11.64 -19.10
N GLY A 347 13.24 -12.85 -18.69
CA GLY A 347 13.31 -14.02 -19.57
C GLY A 347 11.95 -14.37 -20.16
N ALA A 348 10.88 -14.33 -19.37
CA ALA A 348 9.52 -14.56 -19.85
C ALA A 348 9.08 -13.50 -20.87
N VAL A 349 9.37 -12.21 -20.61
CA VAL A 349 9.08 -11.11 -21.55
C VAL A 349 9.86 -11.26 -22.85
N TYR A 350 11.14 -11.65 -22.78
CA TYR A 350 11.95 -11.94 -23.97
C TYR A 350 11.35 -13.10 -24.78
N PHE A 351 10.96 -14.18 -24.12
CA PHE A 351 10.32 -15.33 -24.75
C PHE A 351 8.97 -14.95 -25.39
N VAL A 352 8.12 -14.23 -24.63
CA VAL A 352 6.83 -13.73 -25.13
C VAL A 352 7.02 -12.82 -26.34
N LYS A 353 8.03 -11.98 -26.36
CA LYS A 353 8.37 -11.13 -27.52
C LYS A 353 8.69 -11.97 -28.75
N ARG A 354 9.30 -13.14 -28.59
CA ARG A 354 9.70 -14.01 -29.69
C ARG A 354 8.53 -14.84 -30.25
N TYR A 355 7.65 -15.34 -29.35
CA TYR A 355 6.60 -16.31 -29.73
C TYR A 355 5.19 -15.73 -29.74
N VAL A 356 4.93 -14.67 -28.98
CA VAL A 356 3.61 -14.06 -28.81
C VAL A 356 3.73 -12.51 -28.89
N PRO A 357 4.12 -11.96 -30.06
CA PRO A 357 4.46 -10.53 -30.16
C PRO A 357 3.33 -9.57 -29.77
N HIS A 358 2.08 -9.95 -29.97
CA HIS A 358 0.92 -9.15 -29.60
C HIS A 358 0.79 -8.96 -28.08
N LEU A 359 1.20 -9.96 -27.28
CA LEU A 359 1.22 -9.86 -25.84
C LEU A 359 2.40 -9.00 -25.35
N ALA A 360 3.57 -9.16 -25.98
CA ALA A 360 4.73 -8.32 -25.68
C ALA A 360 4.47 -6.84 -25.98
N ALA A 361 3.66 -6.53 -26.98
CA ALA A 361 3.27 -5.15 -27.31
C ALA A 361 2.41 -4.47 -26.21
N ARG A 362 1.91 -5.24 -25.25
CA ARG A 362 1.14 -4.74 -24.10
C ARG A 362 2.01 -4.22 -22.95
N MET A 363 3.32 -4.49 -22.98
CA MET A 363 4.30 -4.10 -21.96
C MET A 363 5.29 -3.08 -22.51
N LEU A 364 6.11 -2.51 -21.64
CA LEU A 364 7.23 -1.67 -22.04
C LEU A 364 8.22 -2.45 -22.91
N PRO A 365 8.95 -1.77 -23.80
CA PRO A 365 10.12 -2.34 -24.46
C PRO A 365 11.09 -2.95 -23.43
N ILE A 366 11.78 -4.03 -23.81
CA ILE A 366 12.57 -4.84 -22.88
C ILE A 366 13.68 -4.06 -22.20
N ASP A 367 14.29 -3.10 -22.91
CA ASP A 367 15.31 -2.17 -22.41
C ASP A 367 14.76 -1.26 -21.29
N LEU A 368 13.60 -0.67 -21.49
CA LEU A 368 12.93 0.15 -20.50
C LEU A 368 12.39 -0.69 -19.34
N PHE A 369 11.92 -1.91 -19.63
CA PHE A 369 11.48 -2.82 -18.61
C PHE A 369 12.63 -3.30 -17.71
N ALA A 370 13.80 -3.58 -18.31
CA ALA A 370 15.02 -3.91 -17.55
C ALA A 370 15.50 -2.73 -16.68
N LEU A 371 15.42 -1.49 -17.20
CA LEU A 371 15.73 -0.29 -16.42
C LEU A 371 14.76 -0.13 -15.22
N LEU A 372 13.47 -0.41 -15.42
CA LEU A 372 12.48 -0.40 -14.35
C LEU A 372 12.83 -1.44 -13.26
N MET A 373 13.14 -2.69 -13.65
CA MET A 373 13.53 -3.75 -12.72
C MET A 373 14.78 -3.35 -11.92
N LEU A 374 15.83 -2.91 -12.59
CA LEU A 374 17.05 -2.43 -11.91
C LEU A 374 16.74 -1.32 -10.88
N THR A 375 15.88 -0.36 -11.25
CA THR A 375 15.51 0.72 -10.34
C THR A 375 14.74 0.21 -9.12
N VAL A 376 13.84 -0.75 -9.32
CA VAL A 376 13.07 -1.39 -8.23
C VAL A 376 13.99 -2.14 -7.28
N PHE A 377 15.00 -2.84 -7.81
CA PHE A 377 16.01 -3.51 -7.00
C PHE A 377 16.82 -2.52 -6.13
N LEU A 378 17.31 -1.42 -6.72
CA LEU A 378 18.05 -0.38 -5.98
C LEU A 378 17.16 0.27 -4.91
N SER A 379 15.91 0.57 -5.24
CA SER A 379 14.93 1.13 -4.30
C SER A 379 14.60 0.16 -3.15
N HIS A 380 14.60 -1.17 -3.40
CA HIS A 380 14.41 -2.17 -2.38
C HIS A 380 15.52 -2.16 -1.31
N ILE A 381 16.78 -1.95 -1.73
CA ILE A 381 17.91 -1.84 -0.79
C ILE A 381 17.68 -0.63 0.14
N ALA A 382 17.44 0.57 -0.43
CA ALA A 382 17.22 1.78 0.35
C ALA A 382 15.99 1.66 1.29
N ALA A 383 14.89 1.05 0.83
CA ALA A 383 13.71 0.80 1.64
C ALA A 383 13.98 -0.19 2.80
N SER A 384 14.86 -1.16 2.59
CA SER A 384 15.27 -2.11 3.63
C SER A 384 16.14 -1.45 4.69
N GLU A 385 17.07 -0.57 4.29
CA GLU A 385 17.86 0.27 5.21
C GLU A 385 16.96 1.19 6.05
N ALA A 386 15.94 1.81 5.41
CA ALA A 386 14.95 2.61 6.11
C ALA A 386 14.14 1.79 7.13
N ALA A 387 13.80 0.54 6.82
CA ALA A 387 13.09 -0.35 7.73
C ALA A 387 13.94 -0.72 8.97
N TYR A 388 15.25 -0.93 8.78
CA TYR A 388 16.19 -1.16 9.88
C TYR A 388 16.26 0.06 10.82
N LEU A 389 16.41 1.27 10.28
CA LEU A 389 16.51 2.49 11.09
C LEU A 389 15.18 2.79 11.82
N ARG A 390 14.03 2.57 11.17
CA ARG A 390 12.71 2.71 11.82
C ARG A 390 12.52 1.81 13.03
N ALA A 391 13.18 0.66 13.06
CA ALA A 391 13.13 -0.22 14.24
C ALA A 391 13.69 0.43 15.50
N HIS A 392 14.56 1.45 15.37
CA HIS A 392 15.06 2.29 16.48
C HIS A 392 14.05 3.38 16.92
N LYS A 393 12.80 3.34 16.44
CA LYS A 393 11.72 4.33 16.72
C LYS A 393 12.05 5.74 16.23
N GLN A 394 12.85 5.88 15.18
CA GLN A 394 13.23 7.14 14.55
C GLN A 394 12.92 7.08 13.05
N GLU A 395 12.67 8.23 12.43
CA GLU A 395 12.36 8.38 11.00
C GLU A 395 13.43 9.24 10.27
N PRO A 396 14.70 8.84 10.29
CA PRO A 396 15.77 9.67 9.73
C PRO A 396 15.69 9.80 8.20
N PHE A 397 14.94 8.95 7.54
CA PHE A 397 14.69 9.01 6.09
C PHE A 397 13.60 10.01 5.69
N LEU A 398 12.87 10.63 6.63
CA LEU A 398 11.72 11.49 6.32
C LEU A 398 12.09 12.63 5.35
N PHE A 399 13.16 13.36 5.61
CA PHE A 399 13.59 14.46 4.75
C PHE A 399 14.08 13.97 3.38
N LEU A 400 14.88 12.91 3.35
CA LEU A 400 15.35 12.30 2.08
C LEU A 400 14.16 11.78 1.26
N ALA A 401 13.26 11.03 1.87
CA ALA A 401 12.09 10.47 1.20
C ALA A 401 11.16 11.58 0.66
N THR A 402 10.99 12.66 1.42
CA THR A 402 10.19 13.83 0.98
C THR A 402 10.84 14.54 -0.19
N ALA A 403 12.14 14.82 -0.13
CA ALA A 403 12.88 15.46 -1.22
C ALA A 403 12.86 14.59 -2.49
N VAL A 404 13.15 13.29 -2.35
CA VAL A 404 13.10 12.32 -3.44
C VAL A 404 11.69 12.24 -4.03
N GLY A 405 10.62 12.18 -3.21
CA GLY A 405 9.24 12.14 -3.69
C GLY A 405 8.88 13.37 -4.54
N ILE A 406 9.24 14.57 -4.08
CA ILE A 406 9.00 15.82 -4.82
C ILE A 406 9.80 15.85 -6.13
N LEU A 407 11.10 15.56 -6.06
CA LEU A 407 11.96 15.51 -7.26
C LEU A 407 11.47 14.46 -8.26
N MET A 408 10.96 13.33 -7.77
CA MET A 408 10.41 12.27 -8.58
C MET A 408 9.13 12.72 -9.29
N GLY A 409 8.22 13.36 -8.56
CA GLY A 409 7.01 13.94 -9.14
C GLY A 409 7.33 14.96 -10.24
N ALA A 410 8.23 15.90 -9.96
CA ALA A 410 8.68 16.90 -10.93
C ALA A 410 9.36 16.26 -12.14
N SER A 411 10.27 15.30 -11.92
CA SER A 411 10.95 14.55 -12.98
C SER A 411 9.95 13.78 -13.86
N THR A 412 8.98 13.11 -13.26
CA THR A 412 7.95 12.36 -13.98
C THR A 412 7.11 13.29 -14.87
N MET A 413 6.72 14.46 -14.35
CA MET A 413 5.97 15.46 -15.13
C MET A 413 6.78 16.02 -16.28
N ILE A 414 8.03 16.44 -16.04
CA ILE A 414 8.88 17.08 -17.04
C ILE A 414 9.35 16.06 -18.07
N ASN A 415 10.01 14.99 -17.63
CA ASN A 415 10.62 14.01 -18.52
C ASN A 415 9.57 13.11 -19.20
N GLY A 416 8.44 12.83 -18.51
CA GLY A 416 7.30 12.14 -19.11
C GLY A 416 6.66 12.92 -20.24
N LYS A 417 6.58 14.26 -20.11
CA LYS A 417 6.13 15.16 -21.19
C LYS A 417 7.11 15.16 -22.35
N LEU A 418 8.40 15.33 -22.09
CA LEU A 418 9.44 15.51 -23.14
C LEU A 418 9.73 14.19 -23.86
N TRP A 419 9.98 13.11 -23.13
CA TRP A 419 10.49 11.84 -23.67
C TRP A 419 9.59 10.64 -23.40
N GLY A 420 8.38 10.86 -22.84
CA GLY A 420 7.42 9.79 -22.55
C GLY A 420 7.91 8.80 -21.49
N ALA A 421 7.60 7.51 -21.69
CA ALA A 421 7.95 6.46 -20.74
C ALA A 421 9.46 6.34 -20.49
N ALA A 422 10.28 6.51 -21.52
CA ALA A 422 11.74 6.47 -21.39
C ALA A 422 12.25 7.56 -20.46
N GLY A 423 11.82 8.81 -20.66
CA GLY A 423 12.24 9.93 -19.82
C GLY A 423 11.78 9.77 -18.37
N ALA A 424 10.54 9.31 -18.16
CA ALA A 424 10.01 9.06 -16.83
C ALA A 424 10.82 7.97 -16.08
N LEU A 425 11.20 6.88 -16.78
CA LEU A 425 12.00 5.80 -16.20
C LEU A 425 13.46 6.16 -15.97
N ILE A 426 14.06 6.94 -16.85
CA ILE A 426 15.43 7.47 -16.65
C ILE A 426 15.44 8.37 -15.42
N GLY A 427 14.44 9.25 -15.28
CA GLY A 427 14.28 10.07 -14.08
C GLY A 427 14.07 9.25 -12.81
N TYR A 428 13.28 8.17 -12.90
CA TYR A 428 13.09 7.22 -11.79
C TYR A 428 14.39 6.52 -11.42
N PHE A 429 15.16 6.08 -12.39
CA PHE A 429 16.47 5.47 -12.13
C PHE A 429 17.45 6.45 -11.47
N ALA A 430 17.57 7.66 -12.00
CA ALA A 430 18.51 8.65 -11.46
C ALA A 430 18.13 9.07 -10.03
N ILE A 431 16.86 9.37 -9.78
CA ILE A 431 16.40 9.91 -8.49
C ILE A 431 16.07 8.77 -7.51
N GLY A 432 15.19 7.85 -7.89
CA GLY A 432 14.70 6.77 -7.04
C GLY A 432 15.70 5.62 -6.89
N GLY A 433 16.47 5.32 -7.94
CA GLY A 433 17.53 4.32 -7.90
C GLY A 433 18.82 4.87 -7.28
N VAL A 434 19.44 5.87 -7.92
CA VAL A 434 20.80 6.31 -7.55
C VAL A 434 20.79 7.26 -6.36
N VAL A 435 20.05 8.39 -6.44
CA VAL A 435 20.08 9.43 -5.37
C VAL A 435 19.49 8.90 -4.07
N TYR A 436 18.35 8.20 -4.14
CA TYR A 436 17.70 7.65 -2.95
C TYR A 436 18.54 6.57 -2.28
N LEU A 437 19.18 5.67 -3.05
CA LEU A 437 20.08 4.66 -2.51
C LEU A 437 21.33 5.31 -1.91
N ALA A 438 22.03 6.19 -2.64
CA ALA A 438 23.26 6.80 -2.15
C ALA A 438 23.02 7.62 -0.86
N GLY A 439 21.97 8.46 -0.84
CA GLY A 439 21.59 9.23 0.35
C GLY A 439 21.13 8.35 1.50
N GLY A 440 20.33 7.31 1.19
CA GLY A 440 19.86 6.33 2.17
C GLY A 440 20.99 5.57 2.82
N THR A 441 21.88 4.98 2.02
CA THR A 441 23.04 4.24 2.51
C THR A 441 24.00 5.13 3.32
N TYR A 442 24.18 6.39 2.90
CA TYR A 442 24.96 7.35 3.70
C TYR A 442 24.35 7.55 5.10
N ILE A 443 23.05 7.83 5.18
CA ILE A 443 22.32 8.00 6.45
C ILE A 443 22.38 6.71 7.27
N PHE A 444 22.16 5.56 6.64
CA PHE A 444 22.18 4.25 7.28
C PHE A 444 23.56 3.96 7.91
N VAL A 445 24.65 4.09 7.15
CA VAL A 445 26.00 3.82 7.63
C VAL A 445 26.38 4.78 8.76
N ARG A 446 26.07 6.08 8.61
CA ARG A 446 26.36 7.10 9.63
C ARG A 446 25.64 6.80 10.94
N LEU A 447 24.32 6.61 10.90
CA LEU A 447 23.53 6.39 12.11
C LEU A 447 23.80 5.03 12.74
N ARG A 448 24.01 4.00 11.95
CA ARG A 448 24.42 2.68 12.46
C ARG A 448 25.71 2.78 13.24
N ARG A 449 26.73 3.50 12.73
CA ARG A 449 28.00 3.72 13.46
C ARG A 449 27.78 4.50 14.75
N LEU A 450 26.98 5.56 14.72
CA LEU A 450 26.68 6.36 15.91
C LEU A 450 25.93 5.58 16.99
N TRP A 451 24.93 4.81 16.60
CA TRP A 451 24.09 4.07 17.56
C TRP A 451 24.75 2.81 18.12
N HIS A 452 25.68 2.19 17.38
CA HIS A 452 26.35 0.94 17.77
C HIS A 452 27.79 1.15 18.22
N GLY A 453 28.33 2.34 18.00
CA GLY A 453 29.78 2.61 18.15
C GLY A 453 30.24 3.09 19.52
N ASN A 454 29.35 3.50 20.46
CA ASN A 454 29.77 3.84 21.83
C ASN A 454 28.61 3.78 22.81
N SER A 455 28.74 2.95 23.82
CA SER A 455 27.90 2.92 25.01
C SER A 455 28.27 4.02 26.03
N GLU A 456 29.28 4.83 25.80
CA GLU A 456 29.77 5.81 26.80
C GLU A 456 29.65 7.30 26.43
N ASP A 457 29.42 7.71 25.15
CA ASP A 457 29.52 9.13 24.75
C ASP A 457 28.28 9.74 24.08
N THR A 458 27.07 9.30 24.35
CA THR A 458 25.91 9.80 23.59
C THR A 458 24.80 10.46 24.43
N PRO A 459 24.97 11.64 25.00
CA PRO A 459 23.84 12.53 25.23
C PRO A 459 23.79 13.80 24.37
N ALA A 460 24.93 14.35 23.94
CA ALA A 460 24.96 15.68 23.29
C ALA A 460 24.70 15.64 21.76
N ALA A 461 25.21 14.65 21.05
CA ALA A 461 25.05 14.55 19.59
C ALA A 461 23.62 14.24 19.12
N MET A 462 22.74 13.85 20.01
CA MET A 462 21.34 13.53 19.71
C MET A 462 20.45 14.78 19.65
N GLN A 463 20.84 15.87 20.32
CA GLN A 463 20.04 17.11 20.37
C GLN A 463 20.22 18.03 19.16
N GLU A 464 21.31 17.89 18.40
CA GLU A 464 21.55 18.70 17.20
C GLU A 464 20.88 18.16 15.92
N LEU A 465 20.23 16.99 15.97
CA LEU A 465 19.63 16.31 14.80
C LEU A 465 18.10 16.19 14.89
N ILE A 466 17.45 16.77 15.91
CA ILE A 466 16.00 16.90 16.09
C ILE A 466 15.55 18.33 15.73
#